data_9dc15c5df39cef9345ee3b26210da53d
#
_entry.id   9dc15c5df39cef9345ee3b26210da53d
#
_cell.length_a   1.000
_cell.length_b   1.000
_cell.length_c   1.000
_cell.angle_alpha   90.00
_cell.angle_beta   90.00
_cell.angle_gamma   90.00
#
_symmetry.space_group_name_H-M   'P 1'
#
loop_
_entity.id
_entity.type
_entity.pdbx_description
1 polymer ?
#
loop_
_entity_poly.entity_id
_entity_poly.type
_entity_poly.pdbx_seq_one_letter_code
_entity_poly.pdbx_strand_id
1 'polypeptide(L)'
;GGYPDDERLPTLSFIKSTNMDYLRSIEGPLKEPMEAVNLIQQTPWEINSQVKEVMEWAWDNNVTIGDIPNRKDEEFPPLPKDFKTNKEANTNWRRAAAKIYDLNLSTKSRRLLTAKVLHLAKKFEGNRFFFPSNVDWRGRVYNIPAFLNVQNADPSRGLLQFYRDEKIKDKESARWLAIHGANTYGFDKVTLSERESWAYDYAPEAERIADDPTSVLSWKDADKPWQHLAWCFEWAEYIRKGSVKTKLACAQDATNNGLQLLACLTKCEDTAYATNAAPTPYPQDIYAVIAERVVVKLKKDVANGNSMAAKWLDFGIDRKATKRPTMVYPYGGTFYSCRAYVDEWYQDRLRKEQATNPFGEGERYKVTGYLSKHVWRSIHEVFDRPTKCMKYLQEVAKVLTRAGKDVTWVSPTGFPVLQHYTKQVSKSVSTQISGEATWVNFRDSTDELSLARAKQGISPNFVHSIDASILAKTVIEANARGIWDFSCIHDSFGTHSNKSQDLADAIRKSASDIFSVDLLEELDNSLRHSNPELEFPELPEYGTFDPTTVKHSQYLFS
;
A
#
# COMPACT_ATOMS: atom_id res chain seq x y z
N GLY A 1 -16.47 20.82 -11.17
CA GLY A 1 -15.45 21.50 -10.40
C GLY A 1 -14.10 20.83 -10.61
N GLY A 2 -13.09 21.62 -10.75
CA GLY A 2 -11.71 21.25 -10.83
C GLY A 2 -10.88 22.39 -10.26
N TYR A 3 -9.57 22.25 -10.25
CA TYR A 3 -8.68 23.35 -9.90
C TYR A 3 -8.55 24.25 -11.15
N PRO A 4 -8.98 25.54 -11.07
CA PRO A 4 -8.81 26.47 -12.16
C PRO A 4 -7.34 26.88 -12.30
N ASP A 5 -6.92 27.23 -13.51
CA ASP A 5 -5.59 27.81 -13.76
C ASP A 5 -5.41 29.18 -13.08
N ASP A 6 -6.50 29.79 -12.63
CA ASP A 6 -6.54 31.06 -11.92
C ASP A 6 -6.58 30.83 -10.40
N GLU A 7 -5.54 31.22 -9.70
CA GLU A 7 -5.29 31.00 -8.27
C GLU A 7 -6.30 31.67 -7.31
N ARG A 8 -7.32 32.37 -7.81
CA ARG A 8 -8.18 33.27 -7.04
C ARG A 8 -9.35 32.62 -6.32
N LEU A 9 -9.52 31.29 -6.38
CA LEU A 9 -10.62 30.61 -5.70
C LEU A 9 -10.19 29.37 -4.92
N PRO A 10 -9.67 29.46 -3.69
CA PRO A 10 -9.49 28.26 -2.91
C PRO A 10 -10.49 28.17 -1.77
N THR A 11 -11.56 27.47 -1.93
CA THR A 11 -12.20 26.80 -0.80
C THR A 11 -11.46 25.53 -0.39
N LEU A 12 -10.65 24.96 -1.29
CA LEU A 12 -9.81 23.78 -1.04
C LEU A 12 -8.42 24.01 -1.66
N SER A 13 -7.38 23.97 -0.84
CA SER A 13 -5.99 24.06 -1.31
C SER A 13 -5.62 22.84 -2.17
N PHE A 14 -5.00 23.07 -3.33
CA PHE A 14 -4.47 22.00 -4.19
C PHE A 14 -3.40 21.19 -3.46
N ILE A 15 -2.47 21.87 -2.78
CA ILE A 15 -1.41 21.21 -2.00
C ILE A 15 -1.82 21.20 -0.52
N LYS A 16 -1.90 20.03 0.07
CA LYS A 16 -2.13 19.83 1.50
C LYS A 16 -0.83 20.07 2.26
N SER A 17 -0.62 21.31 2.70
CA SER A 17 0.51 21.70 3.54
C SER A 17 0.09 22.76 4.56
N THR A 18 0.71 22.74 5.74
CA THR A 18 0.60 23.79 6.76
C THR A 18 1.78 24.78 6.70
N ASN A 19 2.78 24.49 5.87
CA ASN A 19 3.93 25.38 5.68
C ASN A 19 3.57 26.46 4.65
N MET A 20 3.19 27.65 5.15
CA MET A 20 2.76 28.77 4.31
C MET A 20 3.89 29.35 3.47
N ASP A 21 5.13 29.30 3.95
CA ASP A 21 6.28 29.82 3.20
C ASP A 21 6.60 28.93 2.00
N TYR A 22 6.47 27.60 2.18
CA TYR A 22 6.53 26.66 1.07
C TYR A 22 5.42 26.93 0.03
N LEU A 23 4.18 27.11 0.47
CA LEU A 23 3.07 27.36 -0.47
C LEU A 23 3.26 28.68 -1.23
N ARG A 24 3.83 29.72 -0.60
CA ARG A 24 4.14 31.00 -1.24
C ARG A 24 5.35 30.93 -2.19
N SER A 25 6.27 29.99 -1.95
CA SER A 25 7.46 29.82 -2.80
C SER A 25 7.17 29.10 -4.12
N ILE A 26 5.98 28.56 -4.29
CA ILE A 26 5.59 27.88 -5.54
C ILE A 26 5.22 28.93 -6.57
N GLU A 27 6.07 29.07 -7.58
CA GLU A 27 5.88 29.99 -8.70
C GLU A 27 5.26 29.30 -9.90
N GLY A 28 4.18 29.87 -10.42
CA GLY A 28 3.51 29.40 -11.63
C GLY A 28 2.60 28.18 -11.46
N PRO A 29 1.87 27.81 -12.51
CA PRO A 29 0.92 26.72 -12.48
C PRO A 29 1.62 25.35 -12.52
N LEU A 30 1.20 24.43 -11.64
CA LEU A 30 1.61 23.03 -11.64
C LEU A 30 0.80 22.25 -12.70
N LYS A 31 1.06 22.49 -13.98
CA LYS A 31 0.22 22.08 -15.11
C LYS A 31 -0.12 20.59 -15.09
N GLU A 32 0.89 19.71 -15.22
CA GLU A 32 0.65 18.25 -15.28
C GLU A 32 0.01 17.70 -14.00
N PRO A 33 0.48 18.02 -12.77
CA PRO A 33 -0.19 17.57 -11.56
C PRO A 33 -1.64 18.04 -11.42
N MET A 34 -1.95 19.29 -11.78
CA MET A 34 -3.31 19.83 -11.72
C MET A 34 -4.22 19.20 -12.77
N GLU A 35 -3.74 19.02 -13.99
CA GLU A 35 -4.46 18.35 -15.06
C GLU A 35 -4.83 16.91 -14.66
N ALA A 36 -3.86 16.14 -14.16
CA ALA A 36 -4.11 14.77 -13.69
C ALA A 36 -5.15 14.71 -12.56
N VAL A 37 -5.04 15.58 -11.55
CA VAL A 37 -6.02 15.63 -10.47
C VAL A 37 -7.39 16.04 -10.98
N ASN A 38 -7.47 16.99 -11.91
CA ASN A 38 -8.73 17.41 -12.51
C ASN A 38 -9.40 16.28 -13.29
N LEU A 39 -8.62 15.48 -14.03
CA LEU A 39 -9.13 14.29 -14.73
C LEU A 39 -9.65 13.24 -13.76
N ILE A 40 -8.92 12.94 -12.70
CA ILE A 40 -9.36 11.98 -11.66
C ILE A 40 -10.67 12.44 -11.00
N GLN A 41 -10.79 13.72 -10.64
CA GLN A 41 -11.96 14.28 -9.99
C GLN A 41 -13.21 14.31 -10.88
N GLN A 42 -13.05 14.23 -12.19
CA GLN A 42 -14.15 14.19 -13.14
C GLN A 42 -14.81 12.81 -13.25
N THR A 43 -14.22 11.78 -12.65
CA THR A 43 -14.82 10.45 -12.57
C THR A 43 -16.08 10.47 -11.73
N PRO A 44 -17.26 10.19 -12.29
CA PRO A 44 -18.50 10.09 -11.53
C PRO A 44 -18.61 8.70 -10.90
N TRP A 45 -19.04 8.67 -9.66
CA TRP A 45 -19.22 7.47 -8.85
C TRP A 45 -20.66 7.31 -8.40
N GLU A 46 -21.03 6.07 -8.09
CA GLU A 46 -22.29 5.73 -7.41
C GLU A 46 -22.07 4.59 -6.42
N ILE A 47 -23.07 4.32 -5.59
CA ILE A 47 -23.05 3.21 -4.65
C ILE A 47 -23.51 1.92 -5.36
N ASN A 48 -22.74 0.84 -5.18
CA ASN A 48 -23.15 -0.50 -5.55
C ASN A 48 -24.23 -1.00 -4.56
N SER A 49 -25.49 -0.94 -4.97
CA SER A 49 -26.62 -1.28 -4.10
C SER A 49 -26.61 -2.75 -3.70
N GLN A 50 -26.21 -3.67 -4.59
CA GLN A 50 -26.17 -5.10 -4.28
C GLN A 50 -25.14 -5.39 -3.17
N VAL A 51 -23.94 -4.84 -3.27
CA VAL A 51 -22.92 -4.97 -2.21
C VAL A 51 -23.37 -4.30 -0.91
N LYS A 52 -24.03 -3.13 -1.00
CA LYS A 52 -24.54 -2.42 0.17
C LYS A 52 -25.55 -3.26 0.93
N GLU A 53 -26.51 -3.89 0.26
CA GLU A 53 -27.51 -4.75 0.87
C GLU A 53 -26.88 -5.92 1.64
N VAL A 54 -25.90 -6.59 1.04
CA VAL A 54 -25.17 -7.68 1.71
C VAL A 54 -24.34 -7.15 2.88
N MET A 55 -23.76 -5.96 2.77
CA MET A 55 -22.97 -5.35 3.84
C MET A 55 -23.85 -4.92 5.02
N GLU A 56 -25.05 -4.37 4.76
CA GLU A 56 -26.06 -4.07 5.79
C GLU A 56 -26.50 -5.37 6.48
N TRP A 57 -26.78 -6.43 5.70
CA TRP A 57 -27.10 -7.74 6.26
C TRP A 57 -25.98 -8.27 7.18
N ALA A 58 -24.73 -8.24 6.74
CA ALA A 58 -23.60 -8.69 7.54
C ALA A 58 -23.45 -7.88 8.83
N TRP A 59 -23.63 -6.55 8.74
CA TRP A 59 -23.60 -5.66 9.90
C TRP A 59 -24.72 -5.95 10.90
N ASP A 60 -25.96 -6.12 10.42
CA ASP A 60 -27.13 -6.32 11.29
C ASP A 60 -27.14 -7.71 11.92
N ASN A 61 -26.66 -8.73 11.22
CA ASN A 61 -26.54 -10.10 11.73
C ASN A 61 -25.22 -10.38 12.45
N ASN A 62 -24.36 -9.36 12.63
CA ASN A 62 -23.07 -9.48 13.31
C ASN A 62 -22.12 -10.51 12.67
N VAL A 63 -22.13 -10.60 11.34
CA VAL A 63 -21.24 -11.48 10.57
C VAL A 63 -19.94 -10.71 10.25
N THR A 64 -18.82 -11.23 10.73
CA THR A 64 -17.50 -10.63 10.47
C THR A 64 -16.99 -11.06 9.10
N ILE A 65 -16.77 -10.11 8.19
CA ILE A 65 -16.24 -10.36 6.83
C ILE A 65 -15.20 -9.28 6.50
N GLY A 66 -14.00 -9.70 6.19
CA GLY A 66 -12.88 -8.80 5.89
C GLY A 66 -12.66 -7.79 7.02
N ASP A 67 -12.70 -6.50 6.69
CA ASP A 67 -12.48 -5.42 7.66
C ASP A 67 -13.74 -5.02 8.46
N ILE A 68 -14.89 -5.63 8.18
CA ILE A 68 -16.10 -5.41 8.97
C ILE A 68 -15.98 -6.17 10.30
N PRO A 69 -15.94 -5.45 11.44
CA PRO A 69 -15.68 -6.06 12.72
C PRO A 69 -16.95 -6.63 13.37
N ASN A 70 -16.76 -7.53 14.30
CA ASN A 70 -17.80 -7.94 15.24
C ASN A 70 -18.35 -6.72 16.02
N ARG A 71 -19.66 -6.61 16.18
CA ARG A 71 -20.34 -5.52 16.92
C ARG A 71 -20.23 -5.68 18.43
N LYS A 72 -19.96 -6.90 18.92
CA LYS A 72 -19.79 -7.20 20.35
C LYS A 72 -18.31 -7.13 20.72
N ASP A 73 -18.06 -6.72 21.97
CA ASP A 73 -16.72 -6.80 22.55
C ASP A 73 -16.39 -8.25 22.90
N GLU A 74 -15.13 -8.62 22.76
CA GLU A 74 -14.61 -9.87 23.29
C GLU A 74 -14.63 -9.83 24.81
N GLU A 75 -15.05 -10.95 25.43
CA GLU A 75 -15.12 -11.06 26.87
C GLU A 75 -13.72 -11.18 27.48
N PHE A 76 -13.55 -10.54 28.65
CA PHE A 76 -12.31 -10.67 29.39
C PHE A 76 -12.15 -12.10 29.92
N PRO A 77 -10.91 -12.61 30.01
CA PRO A 77 -10.69 -13.92 30.59
C PRO A 77 -11.18 -13.94 32.05
N PRO A 78 -11.74 -15.06 32.51
CA PRO A 78 -12.24 -15.18 33.87
C PRO A 78 -11.11 -14.91 34.88
N LEU A 79 -11.44 -14.19 35.95
CA LEU A 79 -10.49 -13.87 37.00
C LEU A 79 -10.01 -15.16 37.71
N PRO A 80 -8.70 -15.43 37.78
CA PRO A 80 -8.20 -16.60 38.51
C PRO A 80 -8.64 -16.58 39.99
N LYS A 81 -9.00 -17.73 40.56
CA LYS A 81 -9.41 -17.80 41.97
C LYS A 81 -8.34 -17.31 42.94
N ASP A 82 -7.08 -17.50 42.58
CA ASP A 82 -5.90 -17.12 43.35
C ASP A 82 -5.27 -15.77 42.90
N PHE A 83 -6.02 -14.95 42.14
CA PHE A 83 -5.55 -13.69 41.57
C PHE A 83 -4.86 -12.75 42.59
N LYS A 84 -5.35 -12.71 43.81
CA LYS A 84 -4.81 -11.84 44.87
C LYS A 84 -3.59 -12.41 45.56
N THR A 85 -3.42 -13.73 45.59
CA THR A 85 -2.38 -14.44 46.34
C THR A 85 -1.26 -14.96 45.44
N ASN A 86 -1.55 -15.25 44.17
CA ASN A 86 -0.58 -15.77 43.21
C ASN A 86 -0.13 -14.68 42.25
N LYS A 87 1.07 -14.19 42.41
CA LYS A 87 1.68 -13.11 41.59
C LYS A 87 1.79 -13.51 40.11
N GLU A 88 2.07 -14.77 39.83
CA GLU A 88 2.20 -15.28 38.46
C GLU A 88 0.83 -15.32 37.77
N ALA A 89 -0.18 -15.89 38.41
CA ALA A 89 -1.56 -15.92 37.91
C ALA A 89 -2.08 -14.50 37.64
N ASN A 90 -1.82 -13.56 38.54
CA ASN A 90 -2.15 -12.14 38.37
C ASN A 90 -1.49 -11.54 37.13
N THR A 91 -0.17 -11.75 36.98
CA THR A 91 0.61 -11.23 35.85
C THR A 91 0.10 -11.79 34.52
N ASN A 92 -0.16 -13.09 34.47
CA ASN A 92 -0.64 -13.78 33.27
C ASN A 92 -2.05 -13.31 32.90
N TRP A 93 -2.94 -13.18 33.87
CA TRP A 93 -4.28 -12.65 33.64
C TRP A 93 -4.25 -11.21 33.15
N ARG A 94 -3.46 -10.32 33.77
CA ARG A 94 -3.32 -8.93 33.33
C ARG A 94 -2.81 -8.82 31.89
N ARG A 95 -1.86 -9.67 31.49
CA ARG A 95 -1.37 -9.74 30.12
C ARG A 95 -2.45 -10.19 29.14
N ALA A 96 -3.23 -11.18 29.51
CA ALA A 96 -4.35 -11.65 28.69
C ALA A 96 -5.47 -10.58 28.59
N ALA A 97 -5.85 -9.98 29.72
CA ALA A 97 -6.84 -8.92 29.79
C ALA A 97 -6.42 -7.68 28.98
N ALA A 98 -5.14 -7.27 29.04
CA ALA A 98 -4.63 -6.16 28.24
C ALA A 98 -4.78 -6.41 26.73
N LYS A 99 -4.51 -7.65 26.26
CA LYS A 99 -4.72 -8.01 24.85
C LYS A 99 -6.19 -7.89 24.41
N ILE A 100 -7.11 -8.34 25.26
CA ILE A 100 -8.54 -8.21 24.97
C ILE A 100 -8.97 -6.74 25.00
N TYR A 101 -8.46 -5.96 25.93
CA TYR A 101 -8.71 -4.52 25.98
C TYR A 101 -8.25 -3.81 24.70
N ASP A 102 -7.02 -4.08 24.25
CA ASP A 102 -6.46 -3.49 23.02
C ASP A 102 -7.25 -3.93 21.77
N LEU A 103 -7.66 -5.21 21.72
CA LEU A 103 -8.49 -5.75 20.66
C LEU A 103 -9.86 -5.05 20.62
N ASN A 104 -10.52 -4.91 21.76
CA ASN A 104 -11.83 -4.24 21.85
C ASN A 104 -11.73 -2.75 21.49
N LEU A 105 -10.66 -2.06 21.91
CA LEU A 105 -10.41 -0.67 21.56
C LEU A 105 -10.20 -0.49 20.04
N SER A 106 -9.38 -1.34 19.43
CA SER A 106 -9.15 -1.37 17.98
C SER A 106 -10.46 -1.67 17.23
N THR A 107 -11.22 -2.65 17.69
CA THR A 107 -12.50 -3.05 17.11
C THR A 107 -13.54 -1.95 17.22
N LYS A 108 -13.58 -1.20 18.33
CA LYS A 108 -14.48 -0.05 18.53
C LYS A 108 -14.24 1.05 17.48
N SER A 109 -13.01 1.37 17.16
CA SER A 109 -12.69 2.33 16.10
C SER A 109 -13.15 1.86 14.72
N ARG A 110 -12.96 0.58 14.41
CA ARG A 110 -13.44 -0.02 13.15
C ARG A 110 -14.96 -0.05 13.06
N ARG A 111 -15.68 -0.32 14.17
CA ARG A 111 -17.15 -0.24 14.23
C ARG A 111 -17.66 1.16 13.88
N LEU A 112 -17.05 2.20 14.45
CA LEU A 112 -17.41 3.58 14.14
C LEU A 112 -17.16 3.91 12.68
N LEU A 113 -16.05 3.45 12.12
CA LEU A 113 -15.74 3.64 10.69
C LEU A 113 -16.79 2.93 9.83
N THR A 114 -17.07 1.66 10.08
CA THR A 114 -18.07 0.88 9.32
C THR A 114 -19.45 1.53 9.39
N ALA A 115 -19.91 1.94 10.57
CA ALA A 115 -21.20 2.64 10.72
C ALA A 115 -21.27 3.95 9.92
N LYS A 116 -20.17 4.73 9.88
CA LYS A 116 -20.09 5.95 9.07
C LYS A 116 -20.09 5.65 7.57
N VAL A 117 -19.36 4.62 7.13
CA VAL A 117 -19.31 4.19 5.73
C VAL A 117 -20.71 3.75 5.27
N LEU A 118 -21.41 2.90 6.03
CA LEU A 118 -22.77 2.46 5.70
C LEU A 118 -23.76 3.63 5.70
N HIS A 119 -23.66 4.54 6.67
CA HIS A 119 -24.52 5.74 6.70
C HIS A 119 -24.32 6.60 5.44
N LEU A 120 -23.06 6.82 5.00
CA LEU A 120 -22.77 7.57 3.78
C LEU A 120 -23.24 6.80 2.54
N ALA A 121 -23.03 5.49 2.47
CA ALA A 121 -23.51 4.66 1.37
C ALA A 121 -25.02 4.79 1.20
N LYS A 122 -25.78 4.68 2.30
CA LYS A 122 -27.24 4.88 2.29
C LYS A 122 -27.65 6.30 1.85
N LYS A 123 -26.89 7.33 2.28
CA LYS A 123 -27.18 8.73 1.93
C LYS A 123 -26.96 9.00 0.44
N PHE A 124 -25.94 8.39 -0.16
CA PHE A 124 -25.55 8.61 -1.55
C PHE A 124 -26.12 7.59 -2.53
N GLU A 125 -26.82 6.57 -2.06
CA GLU A 125 -27.47 5.57 -2.90
C GLU A 125 -28.40 6.21 -3.94
N GLY A 126 -28.31 5.74 -5.18
CA GLY A 126 -29.08 6.26 -6.32
C GLY A 126 -28.64 7.65 -6.81
N ASN A 127 -27.61 8.24 -6.21
CA ASN A 127 -27.09 9.53 -6.60
C ASN A 127 -25.70 9.40 -7.21
N ARG A 128 -25.44 10.21 -8.24
CA ARG A 128 -24.10 10.42 -8.78
C ARG A 128 -23.32 11.40 -7.91
N PHE A 129 -22.07 11.06 -7.59
CA PHE A 129 -21.17 11.93 -6.82
C PHE A 129 -19.73 11.84 -7.33
N PHE A 130 -18.86 12.71 -6.81
CA PHE A 130 -17.47 12.85 -7.21
C PHE A 130 -16.58 12.96 -5.98
N PHE A 131 -15.30 12.58 -6.11
CA PHE A 131 -14.33 12.71 -5.04
C PHE A 131 -13.38 13.90 -5.29
N PRO A 132 -13.57 15.03 -4.59
CA PRO A 132 -12.56 16.07 -4.61
C PRO A 132 -11.25 15.54 -4.02
N SER A 133 -10.14 15.90 -4.64
CA SER A 133 -8.82 15.40 -4.30
C SER A 133 -7.82 16.55 -4.21
N ASN A 134 -6.79 16.39 -3.40
CA ASN A 134 -5.64 17.27 -3.34
C ASN A 134 -4.35 16.45 -3.38
N VAL A 135 -3.22 17.11 -3.46
CA VAL A 135 -1.92 16.47 -3.39
C VAL A 135 -1.22 16.79 -2.06
N ASP A 136 -0.37 15.88 -1.59
CA ASP A 136 0.54 16.21 -0.51
C ASP A 136 1.78 16.97 -1.05
N TRP A 137 2.68 17.34 -0.16
CA TRP A 137 3.91 18.06 -0.48
C TRP A 137 4.92 17.26 -1.32
N ARG A 138 4.65 15.97 -1.61
CA ARG A 138 5.42 15.11 -2.53
C ARG A 138 4.75 14.98 -3.90
N GLY A 139 3.52 15.48 -4.05
CA GLY A 139 2.70 15.36 -5.26
C GLY A 139 1.74 14.17 -5.28
N ARG A 140 1.71 13.31 -4.23
CA ARG A 140 0.77 12.19 -4.16
C ARG A 140 -0.66 12.67 -3.98
N VAL A 141 -1.58 12.10 -4.77
CA VAL A 141 -3.00 12.44 -4.79
C VAL A 141 -3.75 11.76 -3.66
N TYR A 142 -4.58 12.51 -2.93
CA TYR A 142 -5.44 12.03 -1.85
C TYR A 142 -6.87 12.52 -2.02
N ASN A 143 -7.83 11.60 -1.86
CA ASN A 143 -9.23 12.01 -1.76
C ASN A 143 -9.47 12.78 -0.46
N ILE A 144 -10.20 13.90 -0.53
CA ILE A 144 -10.50 14.74 0.64
C ILE A 144 -11.56 14.10 1.56
N PRO A 145 -12.63 13.45 1.05
CA PRO A 145 -13.59 12.74 1.90
C PRO A 145 -12.92 11.60 2.69
N ALA A 146 -13.08 11.60 4.02
CA ALA A 146 -12.29 10.74 4.91
C ALA A 146 -12.82 9.30 5.03
N PHE A 147 -14.13 9.05 4.91
CA PHE A 147 -14.72 7.77 5.30
C PHE A 147 -15.09 6.87 4.13
N LEU A 148 -15.71 7.40 3.09
CA LEU A 148 -16.11 6.66 1.90
C LEU A 148 -15.37 7.23 0.71
N ASN A 149 -14.35 6.54 0.23
CA ASN A 149 -13.58 6.89 -0.96
C ASN A 149 -12.81 5.68 -1.48
N VAL A 150 -12.26 5.77 -2.68
CA VAL A 150 -11.57 4.67 -3.37
C VAL A 150 -10.20 4.31 -2.76
N GLN A 151 -9.64 5.17 -1.92
CA GLN A 151 -8.34 4.95 -1.26
C GLN A 151 -8.48 4.28 0.11
N ASN A 152 -9.70 4.02 0.57
CA ASN A 152 -9.96 3.33 1.82
C ASN A 152 -9.90 1.80 1.66
N ALA A 153 -10.12 1.08 2.79
CA ALA A 153 -10.12 -0.37 2.86
C ALA A 153 -11.20 -1.01 1.96
N ASP A 154 -11.08 -2.32 1.75
CA ASP A 154 -11.92 -3.15 0.90
C ASP A 154 -13.44 -2.89 1.01
N PRO A 155 -14.05 -2.73 2.21
CA PRO A 155 -15.49 -2.44 2.30
C PRO A 155 -15.91 -1.14 1.60
N SER A 156 -15.10 -0.08 1.71
CA SER A 156 -15.37 1.18 1.01
C SER A 156 -15.23 1.03 -0.51
N ARG A 157 -14.23 0.28 -0.97
CA ARG A 157 -13.99 0.05 -2.39
C ARG A 157 -15.06 -0.86 -3.01
N GLY A 158 -15.51 -1.89 -2.30
CA GLY A 158 -16.60 -2.77 -2.76
C GLY A 158 -17.95 -2.05 -2.87
N LEU A 159 -18.19 -1.02 -2.04
CA LEU A 159 -19.39 -0.18 -2.13
C LEU A 159 -19.39 0.81 -3.29
N LEU A 160 -18.23 1.06 -3.91
CA LEU A 160 -18.08 2.08 -4.95
C LEU A 160 -17.98 1.45 -6.33
N GLN A 161 -18.75 1.98 -7.26
CA GLN A 161 -18.64 1.64 -8.67
C GLN A 161 -18.71 2.90 -9.53
N PHE A 162 -18.22 2.84 -10.75
CA PHE A 162 -18.37 3.95 -11.70
C PHE A 162 -19.86 4.21 -11.99
N TYR A 163 -20.23 5.46 -12.16
CA TYR A 163 -21.60 5.83 -12.57
C TYR A 163 -21.85 5.46 -14.04
N ARG A 164 -20.86 5.66 -14.91
CA ARG A 164 -20.92 5.25 -16.31
C ARG A 164 -20.73 3.75 -16.43
N ASP A 165 -21.49 3.11 -17.31
CA ASP A 165 -21.31 1.70 -17.64
C ASP A 165 -20.55 1.53 -18.96
N GLU A 166 -19.81 0.44 -19.08
CA GLU A 166 -19.19 -0.03 -20.32
C GLU A 166 -19.68 -1.42 -20.67
N LYS A 167 -20.01 -1.63 -21.95
CA LYS A 167 -20.55 -2.93 -22.37
C LYS A 167 -19.46 -3.94 -22.68
N ILE A 168 -19.47 -5.04 -21.94
CA ILE A 168 -18.69 -6.25 -22.19
C ILE A 168 -19.55 -7.21 -23.02
N LYS A 169 -19.08 -7.66 -24.18
CA LYS A 169 -19.86 -8.46 -25.14
C LYS A 169 -19.13 -9.69 -25.71
N ASP A 170 -17.84 -9.82 -25.43
CA ASP A 170 -16.98 -10.89 -25.94
C ASP A 170 -15.83 -11.18 -24.95
N LYS A 171 -15.09 -12.24 -25.21
CA LYS A 171 -13.96 -12.66 -24.35
C LYS A 171 -12.84 -11.61 -24.27
N GLU A 172 -12.59 -10.88 -25.35
CA GLU A 172 -11.55 -9.87 -25.38
C GLU A 172 -11.90 -8.70 -24.42
N SER A 173 -13.10 -8.16 -24.52
CA SER A 173 -13.60 -7.11 -23.62
C SER A 173 -13.77 -7.60 -22.16
N ALA A 174 -14.04 -8.90 -21.94
CA ALA A 174 -14.18 -9.52 -20.62
C ALA A 174 -12.84 -9.91 -19.98
N ARG A 175 -11.74 -9.93 -20.71
CA ARG A 175 -10.46 -10.45 -20.24
C ARG A 175 -9.99 -9.80 -18.93
N TRP A 176 -10.00 -8.48 -18.84
CA TRP A 176 -9.58 -7.77 -17.64
C TRP A 176 -10.60 -7.87 -16.50
N LEU A 177 -11.88 -8.10 -16.81
CA LEU A 177 -12.88 -8.41 -15.77
C LEU A 177 -12.56 -9.79 -15.15
N ALA A 178 -12.21 -10.79 -15.96
CA ALA A 178 -11.78 -12.10 -15.50
C ALA A 178 -10.51 -12.01 -14.62
N ILE A 179 -9.48 -11.30 -15.10
CA ILE A 179 -8.24 -11.08 -14.35
C ILE A 179 -8.51 -10.35 -13.01
N HIS A 180 -9.40 -9.36 -13.01
CA HIS A 180 -9.79 -8.65 -11.80
C HIS A 180 -10.41 -9.56 -10.74
N GLY A 181 -11.23 -10.53 -11.15
CA GLY A 181 -11.79 -11.53 -10.25
C GLY A 181 -10.72 -12.38 -9.56
N ALA A 182 -9.75 -12.87 -10.33
CA ALA A 182 -8.62 -13.61 -9.79
C ALA A 182 -7.79 -12.76 -8.82
N ASN A 183 -7.52 -11.49 -9.17
CA ASN A 183 -6.77 -10.56 -8.33
C ASN A 183 -7.49 -10.24 -7.01
N THR A 184 -8.82 -10.07 -7.03
CA THR A 184 -9.60 -9.80 -5.81
C THR A 184 -9.72 -11.03 -4.92
N TYR A 185 -9.74 -12.23 -5.51
CA TYR A 185 -9.71 -13.48 -4.75
C TYR A 185 -8.36 -13.73 -4.09
N GLY A 186 -7.24 -13.25 -4.69
CA GLY A 186 -5.88 -13.50 -4.25
C GLY A 186 -5.10 -14.50 -5.12
N PHE A 187 -5.65 -14.86 -6.28
CA PHE A 187 -4.98 -15.70 -7.28
C PHE A 187 -4.18 -14.85 -8.28
N ASP A 188 -3.23 -14.08 -7.73
CA ASP A 188 -2.48 -13.03 -8.44
C ASP A 188 -0.98 -13.35 -8.69
N LYS A 189 -0.49 -14.55 -8.31
CA LYS A 189 0.93 -14.93 -8.45
C LYS A 189 1.19 -15.87 -9.63
N VAL A 190 0.28 -15.87 -10.57
CA VAL A 190 0.32 -16.67 -11.81
C VAL A 190 0.22 -15.75 -13.02
N THR A 191 0.40 -16.30 -14.22
CA THR A 191 0.28 -15.54 -15.48
C THR A 191 -1.11 -14.93 -15.67
N LEU A 192 -1.21 -13.86 -16.46
CA LEU A 192 -2.52 -13.26 -16.79
C LEU A 192 -3.48 -14.25 -17.46
N SER A 193 -2.95 -15.17 -18.27
CA SER A 193 -3.77 -16.22 -18.91
C SER A 193 -4.30 -17.24 -17.90
N GLU A 194 -3.50 -17.60 -16.89
CA GLU A 194 -3.95 -18.49 -15.81
C GLU A 194 -4.99 -17.81 -14.93
N ARG A 195 -4.85 -16.49 -14.65
CA ARG A 195 -5.88 -15.71 -13.93
C ARG A 195 -7.20 -15.65 -14.72
N GLU A 196 -7.10 -15.46 -16.03
CA GLU A 196 -8.26 -15.47 -16.92
C GLU A 196 -8.95 -16.84 -16.89
N SER A 197 -8.20 -17.94 -17.05
CA SER A 197 -8.75 -19.31 -17.00
C SER A 197 -9.41 -19.61 -15.65
N TRP A 198 -8.78 -19.21 -14.55
CA TRP A 198 -9.33 -19.37 -13.21
C TRP A 198 -10.72 -18.73 -13.06
N ALA A 199 -10.94 -17.56 -13.64
CA ALA A 199 -12.24 -16.89 -13.56
C ALA A 199 -13.36 -17.67 -14.27
N TYR A 200 -13.07 -18.32 -15.40
CA TYR A 200 -14.03 -19.18 -16.06
C TYR A 200 -14.28 -20.48 -15.27
N ASP A 201 -13.26 -21.05 -14.65
CA ASP A 201 -13.39 -22.23 -13.79
C ASP A 201 -14.18 -21.92 -12.51
N TYR A 202 -14.05 -20.69 -11.99
CA TYR A 202 -14.78 -20.20 -10.81
C TYR A 202 -16.21 -19.75 -11.11
N ALA A 203 -16.61 -19.67 -12.38
CA ALA A 203 -17.91 -19.16 -12.80
C ALA A 203 -19.12 -19.83 -12.09
N PRO A 204 -19.18 -21.19 -11.93
CA PRO A 204 -20.29 -21.81 -11.21
C PRO A 204 -20.42 -21.34 -9.75
N GLU A 205 -19.31 -21.08 -9.08
CA GLU A 205 -19.33 -20.57 -7.72
C GLU A 205 -19.73 -19.09 -7.67
N ALA A 206 -19.26 -18.29 -8.63
CA ALA A 206 -19.69 -16.88 -8.75
C ALA A 206 -21.21 -16.78 -9.00
N GLU A 207 -21.79 -17.68 -9.78
CA GLU A 207 -23.25 -17.73 -9.99
C GLU A 207 -24.02 -18.09 -8.72
N ARG A 208 -23.53 -19.05 -7.94
CA ARG A 208 -24.12 -19.42 -6.64
C ARG A 208 -24.07 -18.26 -5.63
N ILE A 209 -22.93 -17.57 -5.58
CA ILE A 209 -22.75 -16.37 -4.73
C ILE A 209 -23.70 -15.27 -5.18
N ALA A 210 -23.82 -15.02 -6.47
CA ALA A 210 -24.70 -13.97 -7.00
C ALA A 210 -26.18 -14.23 -6.73
N ASP A 211 -26.60 -15.51 -6.69
CA ASP A 211 -27.99 -15.89 -6.39
C ASP A 211 -28.34 -15.78 -4.91
N ASP A 212 -27.42 -16.12 -4.00
CA ASP A 212 -27.63 -16.00 -2.55
C ASP A 212 -26.31 -15.69 -1.81
N PRO A 213 -25.86 -14.45 -1.82
CA PRO A 213 -24.59 -14.03 -1.23
C PRO A 213 -24.58 -14.09 0.32
N THR A 214 -25.75 -14.27 0.94
CA THR A 214 -25.90 -14.34 2.40
C THR A 214 -25.82 -15.77 2.93
N SER A 215 -26.15 -16.76 2.13
CA SER A 215 -26.03 -18.18 2.46
C SER A 215 -24.76 -18.80 1.91
N VAL A 216 -24.33 -18.39 0.70
CA VAL A 216 -23.07 -18.83 0.07
C VAL A 216 -21.96 -17.87 0.44
N LEU A 217 -21.23 -18.19 1.51
CA LEU A 217 -20.23 -17.29 2.10
C LEU A 217 -18.78 -17.58 1.66
N SER A 218 -18.54 -18.37 0.62
CA SER A 218 -17.20 -18.69 0.13
C SER A 218 -16.40 -17.46 -0.34
N TRP A 219 -17.08 -16.40 -0.79
CA TRP A 219 -16.46 -15.14 -1.17
C TRP A 219 -15.75 -14.41 -0.02
N LYS A 220 -16.14 -14.68 1.24
CA LYS A 220 -15.49 -14.06 2.42
C LYS A 220 -14.02 -14.44 2.59
N ASP A 221 -13.60 -15.57 1.99
CA ASP A 221 -12.26 -16.10 2.07
C ASP A 221 -11.31 -15.47 1.03
N ALA A 222 -11.84 -14.63 0.13
CA ALA A 222 -11.06 -13.83 -0.81
C ALA A 222 -10.17 -12.80 -0.08
N ASP A 223 -9.05 -12.41 -0.69
CA ASP A 223 -8.15 -11.38 -0.15
C ASP A 223 -8.83 -10.01 -0.04
N LYS A 224 -9.75 -9.70 -0.97
CA LYS A 224 -10.55 -8.47 -1.02
C LYS A 224 -12.04 -8.84 -1.13
N PRO A 225 -12.67 -9.36 -0.05
CA PRO A 225 -13.97 -10.02 -0.14
C PRO A 225 -15.09 -9.13 -0.68
N TRP A 226 -15.15 -7.86 -0.35
CA TRP A 226 -16.21 -6.97 -0.80
C TRP A 226 -16.09 -6.57 -2.27
N GLN A 227 -14.87 -6.36 -2.75
CA GLN A 227 -14.61 -6.16 -4.17
C GLN A 227 -14.84 -7.45 -4.97
N HIS A 228 -14.48 -8.61 -4.39
CA HIS A 228 -14.73 -9.91 -4.99
C HIS A 228 -16.23 -10.22 -5.10
N LEU A 229 -17.01 -9.89 -4.08
CA LEU A 229 -18.47 -10.00 -4.13
C LEU A 229 -19.06 -9.15 -5.27
N ALA A 230 -18.62 -7.90 -5.41
CA ALA A 230 -19.05 -7.03 -6.51
C ALA A 230 -18.73 -7.65 -7.87
N TRP A 231 -17.55 -8.25 -8.01
CA TRP A 231 -17.15 -8.99 -9.19
C TRP A 231 -18.04 -10.21 -9.46
N CYS A 232 -18.39 -10.99 -8.45
CA CYS A 232 -19.25 -12.18 -8.60
C CYS A 232 -20.60 -11.82 -9.23
N PHE A 233 -21.20 -10.69 -8.85
CA PHE A 233 -22.47 -10.23 -9.43
C PHE A 233 -22.33 -9.95 -10.94
N GLU A 234 -21.34 -9.19 -11.36
CA GLU A 234 -21.14 -8.86 -12.78
C GLU A 234 -20.63 -10.05 -13.59
N TRP A 235 -19.75 -10.88 -13.02
CA TRP A 235 -19.22 -12.06 -13.69
C TRP A 235 -20.30 -13.10 -13.95
N ALA A 236 -21.17 -13.37 -12.97
CA ALA A 236 -22.32 -14.27 -13.13
C ALA A 236 -23.29 -13.76 -14.21
N GLU A 237 -23.52 -12.45 -14.29
CA GLU A 237 -24.35 -11.87 -15.35
C GLU A 237 -23.71 -12.06 -16.72
N TYR A 238 -22.39 -11.83 -16.85
CA TYR A 238 -21.65 -12.04 -18.09
C TYR A 238 -21.72 -13.52 -18.54
N ILE A 239 -21.49 -14.46 -17.65
CA ILE A 239 -21.54 -15.90 -17.95
C ILE A 239 -22.92 -16.33 -18.43
N ARG A 240 -23.97 -15.87 -17.78
CA ARG A 240 -25.38 -16.23 -18.09
C ARG A 240 -25.87 -15.64 -19.40
N LYS A 241 -25.50 -14.38 -19.68
CA LYS A 241 -26.05 -13.61 -20.81
C LYS A 241 -25.09 -13.45 -21.98
N GLY A 242 -23.82 -13.82 -21.82
CA GLY A 242 -22.75 -13.55 -22.80
C GLY A 242 -22.40 -12.06 -22.94
N SER A 243 -22.99 -11.20 -22.09
CA SER A 243 -22.70 -9.77 -22.05
C SER A 243 -23.11 -9.18 -20.71
N VAL A 244 -22.42 -8.13 -20.28
CA VAL A 244 -22.74 -7.35 -19.07
C VAL A 244 -22.42 -5.87 -19.29
N LYS A 245 -23.12 -5.01 -18.58
CA LYS A 245 -22.76 -3.60 -18.44
C LYS A 245 -21.95 -3.44 -17.16
N THR A 246 -20.62 -3.40 -17.31
CA THR A 246 -19.72 -3.29 -16.16
C THR A 246 -19.58 -1.87 -15.66
N LYS A 247 -19.60 -1.72 -14.35
CA LYS A 247 -19.30 -0.48 -13.62
C LYS A 247 -18.11 -0.64 -12.68
N LEU A 248 -17.48 -1.83 -12.67
CA LEU A 248 -16.35 -2.10 -11.79
C LEU A 248 -15.07 -1.43 -12.28
N ALA A 249 -14.28 -0.97 -11.32
CA ALA A 249 -12.93 -0.52 -11.53
C ALA A 249 -11.98 -1.71 -11.52
N CYS A 250 -11.57 -2.21 -12.69
CA CYS A 250 -10.57 -3.26 -12.81
C CYS A 250 -9.19 -2.68 -12.48
N ALA A 251 -8.73 -2.93 -11.26
CA ALA A 251 -7.48 -2.38 -10.75
C ALA A 251 -6.28 -3.23 -11.15
N GLN A 252 -5.18 -2.56 -11.47
CA GLN A 252 -3.84 -3.10 -11.71
C GLN A 252 -2.91 -2.52 -10.66
N ASP A 253 -2.37 -3.36 -9.80
CA ASP A 253 -1.50 -2.96 -8.69
C ASP A 253 -0.03 -3.17 -9.06
N ALA A 254 0.87 -2.26 -8.63
CA ALA A 254 2.30 -2.47 -8.75
C ALA A 254 2.75 -3.69 -7.91
N THR A 255 3.65 -4.50 -8.45
CA THR A 255 4.14 -5.70 -7.75
C THR A 255 4.89 -5.34 -6.47
N ASN A 256 5.77 -4.33 -6.51
CA ASN A 256 6.46 -3.72 -5.37
C ASN A 256 7.02 -2.36 -5.80
N ASN A 257 6.19 -1.34 -5.82
CA ASN A 257 6.49 -0.03 -6.38
C ASN A 257 7.83 0.56 -5.91
N GLY A 258 8.06 0.63 -4.59
CA GLY A 258 9.28 1.24 -4.05
C GLY A 258 10.56 0.57 -4.52
N LEU A 259 10.58 -0.76 -4.65
CA LEU A 259 11.75 -1.49 -5.15
C LEU A 259 11.86 -1.45 -6.67
N GLN A 260 10.74 -1.43 -7.40
CA GLN A 260 10.71 -1.22 -8.86
C GLN A 260 11.37 0.12 -9.22
N LEU A 261 10.97 1.19 -8.53
CA LEU A 261 11.53 2.53 -8.76
C LEU A 261 13.01 2.60 -8.37
N LEU A 262 13.41 2.00 -7.24
CA LEU A 262 14.82 1.93 -6.86
C LEU A 262 15.65 1.08 -7.83
N ALA A 263 15.10 0.01 -8.40
CA ALA A 263 15.76 -0.77 -9.44
C ALA A 263 16.01 0.07 -10.71
N CYS A 264 15.03 0.86 -11.13
CA CYS A 264 15.17 1.78 -12.26
C CYS A 264 16.20 2.89 -11.97
N LEU A 265 16.13 3.53 -10.80
CA LEU A 265 17.07 4.57 -10.37
C LEU A 265 18.52 4.08 -10.31
N THR A 266 18.75 2.85 -9.91
CA THR A 266 20.09 2.27 -9.75
C THR A 266 20.52 1.41 -10.94
N LYS A 267 19.66 1.25 -11.92
CA LYS A 267 19.85 0.36 -13.08
C LYS A 267 20.25 -1.06 -12.66
N CYS A 268 19.65 -1.56 -11.55
CA CYS A 268 19.98 -2.85 -10.92
C CYS A 268 19.21 -4.00 -11.57
N GLU A 269 19.89 -4.89 -12.28
CA GLU A 269 19.31 -6.02 -13.02
C GLU A 269 18.58 -7.00 -12.10
N ASP A 270 19.25 -7.44 -11.03
CA ASP A 270 18.71 -8.43 -10.08
C ASP A 270 17.41 -7.94 -9.44
N THR A 271 17.41 -6.67 -9.00
CA THR A 271 16.22 -6.06 -8.39
C THR A 271 15.13 -5.85 -9.44
N ALA A 272 15.46 -5.39 -10.65
CA ALA A 272 14.50 -5.17 -11.72
C ALA A 272 13.81 -6.47 -12.14
N TYR A 273 14.58 -7.56 -12.26
CA TYR A 273 14.04 -8.89 -12.53
C TYR A 273 13.11 -9.36 -11.41
N ALA A 274 13.59 -9.35 -10.17
CA ALA A 274 12.86 -9.87 -9.00
C ALA A 274 11.58 -9.09 -8.65
N THR A 275 11.45 -7.84 -9.14
CA THR A 275 10.29 -6.96 -8.88
C THR A 275 9.41 -6.75 -10.11
N ASN A 276 9.63 -7.48 -11.19
CA ASN A 276 8.90 -7.32 -12.46
C ASN A 276 9.07 -5.92 -13.11
N ALA A 277 10.12 -5.18 -12.78
CA ALA A 277 10.49 -3.99 -13.55
C ALA A 277 11.11 -4.38 -14.90
N ALA A 278 11.95 -5.42 -14.92
CA ALA A 278 12.42 -6.02 -16.16
C ALA A 278 11.32 -6.90 -16.80
N PRO A 279 11.26 -6.99 -18.14
CA PRO A 279 10.37 -7.92 -18.82
C PRO A 279 10.67 -9.38 -18.44
N THR A 280 9.66 -10.10 -17.98
CA THR A 280 9.74 -11.51 -17.61
C THR A 280 8.57 -12.30 -18.21
N PRO A 281 8.76 -13.58 -18.59
CA PRO A 281 7.67 -14.40 -19.13
C PRO A 281 6.64 -14.81 -18.07
N TYR A 282 7.05 -14.80 -16.79
CA TYR A 282 6.21 -15.17 -15.64
C TYR A 282 6.34 -14.10 -14.55
N PRO A 283 5.28 -13.86 -13.74
CA PRO A 283 5.37 -12.93 -12.62
C PRO A 283 6.37 -13.42 -11.58
N GLN A 284 7.24 -12.52 -11.13
CA GLN A 284 8.22 -12.78 -10.07
C GLN A 284 7.63 -12.41 -8.72
N ASP A 285 7.95 -13.19 -7.69
CA ASP A 285 7.60 -12.89 -6.31
C ASP A 285 8.86 -12.67 -5.47
N ILE A 286 9.24 -11.43 -5.32
CA ILE A 286 10.43 -11.03 -4.55
C ILE A 286 10.42 -11.55 -3.10
N TYR A 287 9.24 -11.70 -2.51
CA TYR A 287 9.12 -12.20 -1.14
C TYR A 287 9.47 -13.69 -1.05
N ALA A 288 9.04 -14.46 -2.05
CA ALA A 288 9.41 -15.88 -2.18
C ALA A 288 10.90 -16.03 -2.45
N VAL A 289 11.48 -15.23 -3.35
CA VAL A 289 12.94 -15.21 -3.63
C VAL A 289 13.75 -14.97 -2.36
N ILE A 290 13.33 -14.02 -1.51
CA ILE A 290 14.02 -13.76 -0.25
C ILE A 290 13.83 -14.90 0.74
N ALA A 291 12.65 -15.52 0.82
CA ALA A 291 12.39 -16.68 1.67
C ALA A 291 13.30 -17.89 1.28
N GLU A 292 13.44 -18.16 0.00
CA GLU A 292 14.34 -19.20 -0.52
C GLU A 292 15.79 -18.94 -0.14
N ARG A 293 16.27 -17.69 -0.26
CA ARG A 293 17.63 -17.32 0.20
C ARG A 293 17.81 -17.52 1.70
N VAL A 294 16.78 -17.24 2.52
CA VAL A 294 16.81 -17.54 3.96
C VAL A 294 16.93 -19.03 4.19
N VAL A 295 16.14 -19.85 3.50
CA VAL A 295 16.21 -21.33 3.59
C VAL A 295 17.60 -21.84 3.22
N VAL A 296 18.22 -21.33 2.15
CA VAL A 296 19.60 -21.71 1.75
C VAL A 296 20.60 -21.40 2.87
N LYS A 297 20.49 -20.23 3.53
CA LYS A 297 21.36 -19.87 4.65
C LYS A 297 21.14 -20.77 5.87
N LEU A 298 19.88 -21.07 6.19
CA LEU A 298 19.57 -22.00 7.28
C LEU A 298 20.11 -23.40 7.00
N LYS A 299 20.01 -23.93 5.77
CA LYS A 299 20.61 -25.20 5.36
C LYS A 299 22.14 -25.22 5.57
N LYS A 300 22.80 -24.10 5.23
CA LYS A 300 24.25 -23.95 5.49
C LYS A 300 24.58 -23.99 6.98
N ASP A 301 23.75 -23.30 7.80
CA ASP A 301 23.95 -23.32 9.25
C ASP A 301 23.71 -24.72 9.86
N VAL A 302 22.73 -25.48 9.33
CA VAL A 302 22.52 -26.89 9.72
C VAL A 302 23.75 -27.76 9.40
N ALA A 303 24.33 -27.59 8.21
CA ALA A 303 25.55 -28.28 7.82
C ALA A 303 26.73 -27.96 8.76
N ASN A 304 26.73 -26.80 9.41
CA ASN A 304 27.69 -26.38 10.43
C ASN A 304 27.28 -26.79 11.87
N GLY A 305 26.28 -27.66 12.03
CA GLY A 305 25.82 -28.19 13.31
C GLY A 305 24.86 -27.31 14.11
N ASN A 306 24.25 -26.30 13.51
CA ASN A 306 23.33 -25.40 14.20
C ASN A 306 21.92 -26.02 14.34
N SER A 307 21.57 -26.48 15.54
CA SER A 307 20.27 -27.11 15.84
C SER A 307 19.08 -26.14 15.76
N MET A 308 19.31 -24.85 15.99
CA MET A 308 18.25 -23.82 15.86
C MET A 308 17.84 -23.64 14.39
N ALA A 309 18.82 -23.70 13.48
CA ALA A 309 18.55 -23.64 12.05
C ALA A 309 17.71 -24.85 11.58
N ALA A 310 18.02 -26.06 12.08
CA ALA A 310 17.22 -27.24 11.76
C ALA A 310 15.77 -27.09 12.20
N LYS A 311 15.51 -26.62 13.42
CA LYS A 311 14.15 -26.36 13.92
C LYS A 311 13.39 -25.32 13.10
N TRP A 312 14.08 -24.30 12.58
CA TRP A 312 13.45 -23.32 11.68
C TRP A 312 13.13 -23.91 10.31
N LEU A 313 13.95 -24.80 9.77
CA LEU A 313 13.64 -25.50 8.53
C LEU A 313 12.44 -26.44 8.69
N ASP A 314 12.37 -27.17 9.82
CA ASP A 314 11.22 -28.04 10.15
C ASP A 314 9.92 -27.22 10.36
N PHE A 315 10.01 -26.05 10.98
CA PHE A 315 8.87 -25.13 11.15
C PHE A 315 8.39 -24.57 9.80
N GLY A 316 9.29 -24.47 8.83
CA GLY A 316 9.03 -23.95 7.49
C GLY A 316 9.05 -22.42 7.41
N ILE A 317 9.83 -21.91 6.47
CA ILE A 317 9.92 -20.49 6.15
C ILE A 317 9.17 -20.24 4.85
N ASP A 318 8.11 -19.48 4.92
CA ASP A 318 7.27 -19.14 3.79
C ASP A 318 7.40 -17.66 3.36
N ARG A 319 6.74 -17.32 2.29
CA ARG A 319 6.62 -15.97 1.75
C ARG A 319 6.13 -14.94 2.79
N LYS A 320 5.25 -15.35 3.71
CA LYS A 320 4.66 -14.43 4.72
C LYS A 320 5.71 -13.95 5.72
N ALA A 321 6.74 -14.79 6.02
CA ALA A 321 7.85 -14.42 6.92
C ALA A 321 8.66 -13.23 6.40
N THR A 322 8.77 -13.08 5.08
CA THR A 322 9.62 -12.10 4.41
C THR A 322 8.84 -10.92 3.83
N LYS A 323 7.53 -11.05 3.62
CA LYS A 323 6.70 -10.04 2.93
C LYS A 323 6.78 -8.67 3.62
N ARG A 324 6.42 -8.57 4.90
CA ARG A 324 6.41 -7.27 5.60
C ARG A 324 7.80 -6.65 5.76
N PRO A 325 8.85 -7.38 6.19
CA PRO A 325 10.20 -6.84 6.24
C PRO A 325 10.68 -6.28 4.91
N THR A 326 10.44 -6.98 3.81
CA THR A 326 10.85 -6.57 2.46
C THR A 326 10.04 -5.37 1.96
N MET A 327 8.73 -5.38 2.18
CA MET A 327 7.83 -4.32 1.72
C MET A 327 8.14 -2.95 2.34
N VAL A 328 8.56 -2.92 3.62
CA VAL A 328 8.89 -1.67 4.32
C VAL A 328 10.34 -1.23 4.13
N TYR A 329 11.20 -2.10 3.57
CA TYR A 329 12.62 -1.84 3.40
C TYR A 329 12.92 -0.55 2.60
N PRO A 330 12.35 -0.32 1.39
CA PRO A 330 12.61 0.88 0.60
C PRO A 330 12.11 2.17 1.27
N TYR A 331 11.24 2.03 2.26
CA TYR A 331 10.65 3.14 3.02
C TYR A 331 11.34 3.40 4.37
N GLY A 332 12.59 2.97 4.49
CA GLY A 332 13.39 3.19 5.71
C GLY A 332 13.19 2.13 6.78
N GLY A 333 12.75 0.93 6.42
CA GLY A 333 12.69 -0.23 7.31
C GLY A 333 14.05 -0.48 7.98
N THR A 334 14.03 -0.83 9.26
CA THR A 334 15.22 -1.11 10.06
C THR A 334 15.29 -2.58 10.47
N PHE A 335 16.46 -3.05 10.92
CA PHE A 335 16.57 -4.38 11.50
C PHE A 335 15.60 -4.58 12.68
N TYR A 336 15.35 -3.53 13.45
CA TYR A 336 14.41 -3.59 14.57
C TYR A 336 12.97 -3.86 14.10
N SER A 337 12.51 -3.13 13.06
CA SER A 337 11.19 -3.37 12.46
C SER A 337 11.12 -4.76 11.79
N CYS A 338 12.16 -5.18 11.08
CA CYS A 338 12.25 -6.53 10.50
C CYS A 338 12.02 -7.59 11.58
N ARG A 339 12.69 -7.46 12.73
CA ARG A 339 12.53 -8.36 13.85
C ARG A 339 11.11 -8.39 14.40
N ALA A 340 10.48 -7.23 14.54
CA ALA A 340 9.09 -7.14 15.01
C ALA A 340 8.13 -7.88 14.06
N TYR A 341 8.30 -7.74 12.74
CA TYR A 341 7.46 -8.41 11.75
C TYR A 341 7.70 -9.93 11.69
N VAL A 342 8.94 -10.38 11.80
CA VAL A 342 9.27 -11.82 11.89
C VAL A 342 8.66 -12.43 13.16
N ASP A 343 8.73 -11.71 14.29
CA ASP A 343 8.13 -12.15 15.54
C ASP A 343 6.59 -12.22 15.44
N GLU A 344 5.94 -11.24 14.82
CA GLU A 344 4.50 -11.22 14.57
C GLU A 344 4.07 -12.40 13.67
N TRP A 345 4.76 -12.63 12.54
CA TRP A 345 4.54 -13.78 11.68
C TRP A 345 4.63 -15.12 12.43
N TYR A 346 5.68 -15.28 13.26
CA TYR A 346 5.86 -16.48 14.06
C TYR A 346 4.70 -16.70 15.04
N GLN A 347 4.24 -15.63 15.72
CA GLN A 347 3.10 -15.69 16.63
C GLN A 347 1.79 -16.01 15.89
N ASP A 348 1.59 -15.46 14.70
CA ASP A 348 0.39 -15.71 13.90
C ASP A 348 0.32 -17.17 13.45
N ARG A 349 1.43 -17.77 13.04
CA ARG A 349 1.47 -19.20 12.72
C ARG A 349 1.14 -20.09 13.91
N LEU A 350 1.66 -19.76 15.09
CA LEU A 350 1.34 -20.53 16.31
C LEU A 350 -0.14 -20.39 16.71
N ARG A 351 -0.77 -19.24 16.49
CA ARG A 351 -2.14 -18.97 16.95
C ARG A 351 -3.19 -19.33 15.91
N LYS A 352 -3.02 -18.87 14.67
CA LYS A 352 -4.03 -18.99 13.61
C LYS A 352 -3.91 -20.31 12.86
N GLU A 353 -2.68 -20.74 12.58
CA GLU A 353 -2.42 -21.96 11.82
C GLU A 353 -2.20 -23.18 12.74
N GLN A 354 -2.27 -23.00 14.08
CA GLN A 354 -2.08 -24.04 15.09
C GLN A 354 -0.74 -24.82 14.92
N ALA A 355 0.29 -24.15 14.38
CA ALA A 355 1.59 -24.77 14.19
C ALA A 355 2.21 -25.15 15.54
N THR A 356 2.87 -26.29 15.58
CA THR A 356 3.59 -26.73 16.78
C THR A 356 4.83 -25.88 17.02
N ASN A 357 5.00 -25.35 18.24
CA ASN A 357 6.20 -24.61 18.62
C ASN A 357 7.41 -25.55 18.74
N PRO A 358 8.44 -25.46 17.86
CA PRO A 358 9.62 -26.32 17.93
C PRO A 358 10.65 -25.84 18.95
N PHE A 359 10.42 -24.67 19.57
CA PHE A 359 11.32 -24.05 20.54
C PHE A 359 10.71 -24.07 21.94
N GLY A 360 11.53 -24.03 22.97
CA GLY A 360 11.08 -24.00 24.36
C GLY A 360 10.32 -22.73 24.73
N GLU A 361 9.50 -22.81 25.77
CA GLU A 361 8.84 -21.62 26.33
C GLU A 361 9.90 -20.61 26.81
N GLY A 362 9.68 -19.32 26.50
CA GLY A 362 10.60 -18.25 26.87
C GLY A 362 11.73 -17.96 25.86
N GLU A 363 12.01 -18.83 24.90
CA GLU A 363 13.09 -18.64 23.91
C GLU A 363 12.71 -17.71 22.71
N ARG A 364 11.45 -17.30 22.60
CA ARG A 364 10.90 -16.51 21.48
C ARG A 364 11.80 -15.38 21.03
N TYR A 365 12.28 -14.55 21.97
CA TYR A 365 13.13 -13.41 21.63
C TYR A 365 14.44 -13.80 20.94
N LYS A 366 15.06 -14.90 21.38
CA LYS A 366 16.32 -15.42 20.85
C LYS A 366 16.12 -16.04 19.46
N VAL A 367 15.09 -16.89 19.32
CA VAL A 367 14.85 -17.63 18.08
C VAL A 367 14.36 -16.75 16.94
N THR A 368 13.44 -15.79 17.21
CA THR A 368 13.00 -14.83 16.20
C THR A 368 14.11 -13.84 15.83
N GLY A 369 14.95 -13.44 16.80
CA GLY A 369 16.13 -12.63 16.53
C GLY A 369 17.17 -13.32 15.64
N TYR A 370 17.34 -14.65 15.78
CA TYR A 370 18.19 -15.44 14.91
C TYR A 370 17.65 -15.45 13.46
N LEU A 371 16.38 -15.80 13.27
CA LEU A 371 15.75 -15.81 11.94
C LEU A 371 15.79 -14.42 11.29
N SER A 372 15.51 -13.38 12.05
CA SER A 372 15.51 -12.01 11.55
C SER A 372 16.86 -11.56 10.98
N LYS A 373 17.98 -12.06 11.54
CA LYS A 373 19.31 -11.79 10.97
C LYS A 373 19.47 -12.38 9.57
N HIS A 374 18.94 -13.58 9.34
CA HIS A 374 18.98 -14.21 8.02
C HIS A 374 18.06 -13.49 7.03
N VAL A 375 16.84 -13.12 7.44
CA VAL A 375 15.91 -12.33 6.61
C VAL A 375 16.57 -11.00 6.22
N TRP A 376 17.10 -10.26 7.19
CA TRP A 376 17.72 -8.96 6.97
C TRP A 376 18.93 -9.02 6.02
N ARG A 377 19.81 -10.02 6.22
CA ARG A 377 20.95 -10.25 5.34
C ARG A 377 20.51 -10.62 3.92
N SER A 378 19.48 -11.45 3.78
CA SER A 378 18.96 -11.84 2.47
C SER A 378 18.34 -10.67 1.72
N ILE A 379 17.66 -9.76 2.41
CA ILE A 379 17.14 -8.49 1.85
C ILE A 379 18.31 -7.65 1.31
N HIS A 380 19.36 -7.45 2.10
CA HIS A 380 20.51 -6.61 1.68
C HIS A 380 21.30 -7.21 0.50
N GLU A 381 21.39 -8.53 0.41
CA GLU A 381 22.06 -9.20 -0.71
C GLU A 381 21.29 -9.08 -2.03
N VAL A 382 19.93 -9.08 -1.97
CA VAL A 382 19.10 -8.89 -3.15
C VAL A 382 19.07 -7.41 -3.59
N PHE A 383 19.19 -6.49 -2.63
CA PHE A 383 19.05 -5.05 -2.85
C PHE A 383 20.35 -4.27 -2.60
N ASP A 384 21.50 -4.79 -3.04
CA ASP A 384 22.79 -4.12 -2.80
C ASP A 384 22.82 -2.69 -3.39
N ARG A 385 22.55 -2.53 -4.70
CA ARG A 385 22.53 -1.21 -5.36
C ARG A 385 21.43 -0.29 -4.84
N PRO A 386 20.14 -0.72 -4.72
CA PRO A 386 19.12 0.05 -4.02
C PRO A 386 19.54 0.51 -2.62
N THR A 387 20.25 -0.34 -1.86
CA THR A 387 20.76 0.02 -0.53
C THR A 387 21.82 1.13 -0.61
N LYS A 388 22.72 1.07 -1.59
CA LYS A 388 23.73 2.12 -1.82
C LYS A 388 23.08 3.45 -2.20
N CYS A 389 22.04 3.42 -3.05
CA CYS A 389 21.25 4.60 -3.40
C CYS A 389 20.55 5.20 -2.16
N MET A 390 19.91 4.39 -1.36
CA MET A 390 19.26 4.86 -0.11
C MET A 390 20.28 5.50 0.83
N LYS A 391 21.49 4.95 0.96
CA LYS A 391 22.57 5.53 1.77
C LYS A 391 23.07 6.85 1.18
N TYR A 392 23.25 6.96 -0.13
CA TYR A 392 23.57 8.19 -0.81
C TYR A 392 22.57 9.30 -0.47
N LEU A 393 21.28 9.05 -0.67
CA LEU A 393 20.20 9.98 -0.32
C LEU A 393 20.25 10.40 1.16
N GLN A 394 20.51 9.45 2.07
CA GLN A 394 20.64 9.75 3.51
C GLN A 394 21.82 10.65 3.84
N GLU A 395 22.97 10.47 3.16
CA GLU A 395 24.12 11.37 3.34
C GLU A 395 23.87 12.75 2.72
N VAL A 396 23.17 12.84 1.58
CA VAL A 396 22.68 14.12 1.02
C VAL A 396 21.83 14.87 2.05
N ALA A 397 20.82 14.21 2.63
CA ALA A 397 19.98 14.83 3.65
C ALA A 397 20.77 15.27 4.88
N LYS A 398 21.82 14.51 5.25
CA LYS A 398 22.69 14.87 6.36
C LYS A 398 23.52 16.12 6.07
N VAL A 399 24.09 16.23 4.88
CA VAL A 399 24.87 17.41 4.45
C VAL A 399 24.00 18.67 4.53
N LEU A 400 22.83 18.67 3.89
CA LEU A 400 21.90 19.81 3.88
C LEU A 400 21.42 20.18 5.28
N THR A 401 20.94 19.19 6.05
CA THR A 401 20.41 19.44 7.40
C THR A 401 21.47 20.00 8.35
N ARG A 402 22.74 19.56 8.24
CA ARG A 402 23.85 20.11 9.04
C ARG A 402 24.20 21.55 8.65
N ALA A 403 23.99 21.92 7.40
CA ALA A 403 24.12 23.28 6.93
C ALA A 403 22.89 24.16 7.25
N GLY A 404 21.91 23.64 8.00
CA GLY A 404 20.68 24.38 8.33
C GLY A 404 19.73 24.55 7.15
N LYS A 405 19.87 23.73 6.11
CA LYS A 405 19.05 23.79 4.89
C LYS A 405 18.04 22.64 4.83
N ASP A 406 16.87 22.91 4.27
CA ASP A 406 15.88 21.91 3.93
C ASP A 406 16.33 21.07 2.74
N VAL A 407 15.73 19.88 2.61
CA VAL A 407 15.97 19.01 1.45
C VAL A 407 14.88 19.27 0.41
N THR A 408 15.29 19.80 -0.75
CA THR A 408 14.35 20.18 -1.83
C THR A 408 14.75 19.51 -3.14
N TRP A 409 13.78 19.21 -3.98
CA TRP A 409 13.97 18.78 -5.36
C TRP A 409 12.70 19.05 -6.19
N VAL A 410 12.86 18.99 -7.51
CA VAL A 410 11.72 19.06 -8.43
C VAL A 410 11.43 17.66 -8.95
N SER A 411 10.16 17.22 -8.92
CA SER A 411 9.77 15.92 -9.46
C SER A 411 9.71 15.92 -11.00
N PRO A 412 9.69 14.76 -11.67
CA PRO A 412 9.63 14.67 -13.13
C PRO A 412 8.44 15.39 -13.81
N THR A 413 7.39 15.73 -13.05
CA THR A 413 6.26 16.55 -13.53
C THR A 413 6.35 18.02 -13.17
N GLY A 414 7.53 18.48 -12.74
CA GLY A 414 7.76 19.87 -12.34
C GLY A 414 7.18 20.23 -10.96
N PHE A 415 6.77 19.26 -10.15
CA PHE A 415 6.24 19.52 -8.80
C PHE A 415 7.40 19.80 -7.82
N PRO A 416 7.40 20.98 -7.14
CA PRO A 416 8.44 21.33 -6.17
C PRO A 416 8.21 20.58 -4.86
N VAL A 417 9.15 19.74 -4.48
CA VAL A 417 9.08 18.96 -3.23
C VAL A 417 9.93 19.61 -2.17
N LEU A 418 9.35 19.87 -1.00
CA LEU A 418 10.06 20.40 0.16
C LEU A 418 9.97 19.40 1.34
N GLN A 419 11.08 18.77 1.67
CA GLN A 419 11.18 17.95 2.88
C GLN A 419 11.65 18.81 4.07
N HIS A 420 10.71 19.33 4.82
CA HIS A 420 10.95 20.14 6.02
C HIS A 420 10.62 19.34 7.28
N TYR A 421 11.62 18.87 8.01
CA TYR A 421 11.45 18.12 9.25
C TYR A 421 12.16 18.81 10.42
N THR A 422 11.37 19.28 11.38
CA THR A 422 11.88 19.90 12.59
C THR A 422 11.89 18.96 13.79
N LYS A 423 12.68 19.27 14.80
CA LYS A 423 12.65 18.57 16.08
C LYS A 423 11.30 18.78 16.76
N GLN A 424 10.84 17.78 17.49
CA GLN A 424 9.59 17.84 18.26
C GLN A 424 9.89 17.74 19.75
N VAL A 425 9.25 18.61 20.53
CA VAL A 425 9.28 18.58 21.99
C VAL A 425 7.93 18.07 22.49
N SER A 426 7.94 17.08 23.37
CA SER A 426 6.72 16.59 24.02
C SER A 426 6.44 17.42 25.27
N LYS A 427 5.25 18.02 25.35
CA LYS A 427 4.75 18.73 26.52
C LYS A 427 3.58 17.95 27.09
N SER A 428 3.66 17.59 28.38
CA SER A 428 2.55 16.97 29.10
C SER A 428 1.78 18.03 29.84
N VAL A 429 0.47 18.11 29.61
CA VAL A 429 -0.43 19.05 30.30
C VAL A 429 -1.46 18.22 31.07
N SER A 430 -1.60 18.50 32.35
CA SER A 430 -2.69 17.97 33.16
C SER A 430 -3.96 18.75 32.87
N THR A 431 -5.03 18.08 32.55
CA THR A 431 -6.35 18.68 32.36
C THR A 431 -7.41 17.84 33.07
N GLN A 432 -8.56 18.43 33.33
CA GLN A 432 -9.72 17.71 33.85
C GLN A 432 -10.75 17.54 32.75
N ILE A 433 -11.01 16.26 32.39
CA ILE A 433 -12.08 15.91 31.46
C ILE A 433 -13.13 15.13 32.25
N SER A 434 -14.35 15.63 32.26
CA SER A 434 -15.48 15.02 33.03
C SER A 434 -15.21 14.85 34.54
N GLY A 435 -14.40 15.77 35.13
CA GLY A 435 -14.08 15.74 36.56
C GLY A 435 -12.89 14.87 36.95
N GLU A 436 -12.33 14.11 36.05
CA GLU A 436 -11.12 13.30 36.29
C GLU A 436 -9.87 13.96 35.72
N ALA A 437 -8.80 13.96 36.52
CA ALA A 437 -7.50 14.46 36.05
C ALA A 437 -6.90 13.54 35.00
N THR A 438 -6.67 14.07 33.81
CA THR A 438 -6.09 13.36 32.66
C THR A 438 -4.85 14.08 32.15
N TRP A 439 -3.79 13.33 31.87
CA TRP A 439 -2.59 13.87 31.25
C TRP A 439 -2.67 13.75 29.73
N VAL A 440 -2.59 14.88 29.04
CA VAL A 440 -2.56 14.94 27.58
C VAL A 440 -1.16 15.33 27.13
N ASN A 441 -0.56 14.52 26.26
CA ASN A 441 0.75 14.79 25.68
C ASN A 441 0.59 15.51 24.34
N PHE A 442 1.11 16.72 24.26
CA PHE A 442 1.20 17.48 23.01
C PHE A 442 2.61 17.39 22.46
N ARG A 443 2.71 17.26 21.15
CA ARG A 443 3.98 17.38 20.42
C ARG A 443 3.99 18.74 19.74
N ASP A 444 4.97 19.54 20.10
CA ASP A 444 5.19 20.85 19.53
C ASP A 444 6.44 20.82 18.65
N SER A 445 6.38 21.46 17.49
CA SER A 445 7.52 21.55 16.57
C SER A 445 8.42 22.71 16.98
N THR A 446 9.73 22.52 16.89
CA THR A 446 10.72 23.59 17.08
C THR A 446 11.17 24.13 15.72
N ASP A 447 11.92 25.22 15.71
CA ASP A 447 12.52 25.79 14.50
C ASP A 447 13.79 25.02 14.06
N GLU A 448 14.32 24.11 14.90
CA GLU A 448 15.51 23.34 14.58
C GLU A 448 15.20 22.14 13.68
N LEU A 449 15.96 21.98 12.59
CA LEU A 449 15.86 20.83 11.72
C LEU A 449 16.23 19.51 12.41
N SER A 450 15.51 18.46 12.10
CA SER A 450 15.72 17.12 12.64
C SER A 450 16.51 16.24 11.68
N LEU A 451 17.80 16.09 11.91
CA LEU A 451 18.69 15.25 11.13
C LEU A 451 18.20 13.79 11.05
N ALA A 452 17.71 13.23 12.15
CA ALA A 452 17.23 11.85 12.19
C ALA A 452 16.02 11.65 11.28
N ARG A 453 15.03 12.56 11.33
CA ARG A 453 13.83 12.51 10.50
C ARG A 453 14.15 12.80 9.04
N ALA A 454 15.03 13.75 8.76
CA ALA A 454 15.45 14.07 7.40
C ALA A 454 16.12 12.86 6.71
N LYS A 455 17.08 12.23 7.39
CA LYS A 455 17.74 11.01 6.88
C LYS A 455 16.77 9.83 6.68
N GLN A 456 15.85 9.62 7.61
CA GLN A 456 14.90 8.52 7.50
C GLN A 456 13.87 8.76 6.39
N GLY A 457 13.48 10.01 6.16
CA GLY A 457 12.41 10.36 5.24
C GLY A 457 12.83 10.52 3.79
N ILE A 458 14.09 10.85 3.48
CA ILE A 458 14.46 11.25 2.10
C ILE A 458 14.24 10.16 1.06
N SER A 459 14.66 8.92 1.32
CA SER A 459 14.51 7.83 0.36
C SER A 459 13.03 7.54 0.04
N PRO A 460 12.14 7.30 1.05
CA PRO A 460 10.73 7.12 0.75
C PRO A 460 10.08 8.35 0.09
N ASN A 461 10.47 9.56 0.47
CA ASN A 461 9.86 10.77 -0.10
C ASN A 461 10.29 11.01 -1.55
N PHE A 462 11.54 10.72 -1.89
CA PHE A 462 12.04 10.80 -3.26
C PHE A 462 11.32 9.78 -4.16
N VAL A 463 11.25 8.52 -3.73
CA VAL A 463 10.51 7.46 -4.43
C VAL A 463 9.03 7.83 -4.60
N HIS A 464 8.38 8.37 -3.55
CA HIS A 464 6.98 8.78 -3.61
C HIS A 464 6.72 9.97 -4.53
N SER A 465 7.70 10.86 -4.75
CA SER A 465 7.54 11.94 -5.73
C SER A 465 7.66 11.45 -7.17
N ILE A 466 8.41 10.38 -7.38
CA ILE A 466 8.50 9.71 -8.69
C ILE A 466 7.21 8.96 -9.00
N ASP A 467 6.67 8.20 -8.04
CA ASP A 467 5.41 7.48 -8.26
C ASP A 467 4.22 8.44 -8.49
N ALA A 468 4.20 9.58 -7.79
CA ALA A 468 3.23 10.64 -8.04
C ALA A 468 3.33 11.19 -9.47
N SER A 469 4.55 11.33 -9.99
CA SER A 469 4.79 11.75 -11.37
C SER A 469 4.35 10.69 -12.38
N ILE A 470 4.59 9.40 -12.10
CA ILE A 470 4.09 8.29 -12.92
C ILE A 470 2.56 8.32 -12.95
N LEU A 471 1.90 8.51 -11.80
CA LEU A 471 0.46 8.63 -11.75
C LEU A 471 -0.05 9.78 -12.60
N ALA A 472 0.52 10.98 -12.47
CA ALA A 472 0.07 12.14 -13.22
C ALA A 472 0.22 11.93 -14.73
N LYS A 473 1.40 11.50 -15.20
CA LYS A 473 1.63 11.21 -16.63
C LYS A 473 0.75 10.08 -17.15
N THR A 474 0.52 9.04 -16.34
CA THR A 474 -0.36 7.92 -16.71
C THR A 474 -1.80 8.39 -16.94
N VAL A 475 -2.35 9.20 -16.04
CA VAL A 475 -3.73 9.70 -16.16
C VAL A 475 -3.88 10.58 -17.41
N ILE A 476 -2.92 11.45 -17.69
CA ILE A 476 -2.91 12.29 -18.89
C ILE A 476 -2.80 11.43 -20.17
N GLU A 477 -1.85 10.50 -20.22
CA GLU A 477 -1.67 9.59 -21.36
C GLU A 477 -2.89 8.70 -21.58
N ALA A 478 -3.48 8.15 -20.52
CA ALA A 478 -4.67 7.32 -20.58
C ALA A 478 -5.90 8.12 -21.05
N ASN A 479 -6.04 9.38 -20.63
CA ASN A 479 -7.09 10.26 -21.11
C ASN A 479 -6.95 10.56 -22.61
N ALA A 480 -5.72 10.77 -23.10
CA ALA A 480 -5.45 10.92 -24.52
C ALA A 480 -5.83 9.67 -25.34
N ARG A 481 -5.86 8.48 -24.72
CA ARG A 481 -6.38 7.22 -25.30
C ARG A 481 -7.88 7.02 -25.14
N GLY A 482 -8.62 8.00 -24.62
CA GLY A 482 -10.05 7.96 -24.45
C GLY A 482 -10.54 7.26 -23.17
N ILE A 483 -9.72 7.23 -22.12
CA ILE A 483 -10.11 6.80 -20.79
C ILE A 483 -10.56 8.01 -19.98
N TRP A 484 -11.77 7.95 -19.40
CA TRP A 484 -12.37 9.05 -18.65
C TRP A 484 -12.70 8.70 -17.20
N ASP A 485 -12.74 7.42 -16.85
CA ASP A 485 -13.06 6.95 -15.50
C ASP A 485 -11.83 6.33 -14.86
N PHE A 486 -11.40 6.92 -13.74
CA PHE A 486 -10.17 6.57 -13.05
C PHE A 486 -10.42 6.22 -11.59
N SER A 487 -9.89 5.07 -11.17
CA SER A 487 -9.76 4.67 -9.76
C SER A 487 -8.27 4.59 -9.43
N CYS A 488 -7.69 5.67 -8.92
CA CYS A 488 -6.24 5.74 -8.68
C CYS A 488 -5.93 5.78 -7.18
N ILE A 489 -5.00 4.91 -6.75
CA ILE A 489 -4.47 4.86 -5.39
C ILE A 489 -2.96 4.73 -5.50
N HIS A 490 -2.27 5.87 -5.59
CA HIS A 490 -0.81 5.95 -5.69
C HIS A 490 -0.23 5.04 -6.79
N ASP A 491 0.06 3.78 -6.45
CA ASP A 491 0.63 2.73 -7.29
C ASP A 491 -0.39 1.66 -7.73
N SER A 492 -1.67 1.98 -7.66
CA SER A 492 -2.78 1.14 -8.14
C SER A 492 -3.67 1.96 -9.08
N PHE A 493 -3.90 1.45 -10.28
CA PHE A 493 -4.66 2.12 -11.32
C PHE A 493 -5.83 1.27 -11.76
N GLY A 494 -7.03 1.84 -11.81
CA GLY A 494 -8.23 1.14 -12.23
C GLY A 494 -9.06 1.93 -13.23
N THR A 495 -9.65 1.22 -14.17
CA THR A 495 -10.64 1.71 -15.13
C THR A 495 -11.59 0.57 -15.51
N HIS A 496 -12.48 0.78 -16.47
CA HIS A 496 -13.35 -0.28 -17.00
C HIS A 496 -12.56 -1.40 -17.68
N SER A 497 -13.07 -2.63 -17.63
CA SER A 497 -12.41 -3.82 -18.16
C SER A 497 -11.94 -3.68 -19.62
N ASN A 498 -12.81 -3.19 -20.51
CA ASN A 498 -12.50 -3.00 -21.94
C ASN A 498 -11.47 -1.89 -22.21
N LYS A 499 -11.10 -1.08 -21.20
CA LYS A 499 -10.09 -0.03 -21.28
C LYS A 499 -8.82 -0.35 -20.48
N SER A 500 -8.81 -1.46 -19.75
CA SER A 500 -7.71 -1.80 -18.83
C SER A 500 -6.41 -2.13 -19.56
N GLN A 501 -6.46 -2.63 -20.81
CA GLN A 501 -5.25 -2.84 -21.60
C GLN A 501 -4.62 -1.51 -22.02
N ASP A 502 -5.41 -0.55 -22.47
CA ASP A 502 -4.95 0.80 -22.83
C ASP A 502 -4.34 1.51 -21.60
N LEU A 503 -4.95 1.30 -20.42
CA LEU A 503 -4.42 1.81 -19.15
C LEU A 503 -3.07 1.16 -18.81
N ALA A 504 -2.94 -0.17 -18.95
CA ALA A 504 -1.68 -0.87 -18.74
C ALA A 504 -0.55 -0.35 -19.64
N ASP A 505 -0.88 -0.08 -20.90
CA ASP A 505 0.07 0.48 -21.87
C ASP A 505 0.44 1.93 -21.54
N ALA A 506 -0.53 2.74 -21.05
CA ALA A 506 -0.28 4.10 -20.60
C ALA A 506 0.63 4.12 -19.37
N ILE A 507 0.43 3.24 -18.38
CA ILE A 507 1.29 3.11 -17.19
C ILE A 507 2.72 2.80 -17.59
N ARG A 508 2.92 1.76 -18.43
CA ARG A 508 4.24 1.31 -18.86
C ARG A 508 4.97 2.38 -19.68
N LYS A 509 4.24 3.06 -20.58
CA LYS A 509 4.79 4.17 -21.35
C LYS A 509 5.23 5.32 -20.44
N SER A 510 4.37 5.76 -19.52
CA SER A 510 4.66 6.87 -18.61
C SER A 510 5.85 6.56 -17.69
N ALA A 511 5.96 5.33 -17.19
CA ALA A 511 7.12 4.90 -16.42
C ALA A 511 8.40 4.92 -17.26
N SER A 512 8.35 4.38 -18.48
CA SER A 512 9.48 4.40 -19.41
C SER A 512 9.93 5.82 -19.76
N ASP A 513 8.99 6.72 -20.02
CA ASP A 513 9.27 8.12 -20.37
C ASP A 513 9.95 8.86 -19.20
N ILE A 514 9.51 8.62 -17.97
CA ILE A 514 10.11 9.21 -16.76
C ILE A 514 11.54 8.73 -16.56
N PHE A 515 11.83 7.46 -16.80
CA PHE A 515 13.18 6.90 -16.65
C PHE A 515 14.05 6.99 -17.93
N SER A 516 13.61 7.73 -18.95
CA SER A 516 14.44 8.05 -20.11
C SER A 516 15.58 9.02 -19.76
N VAL A 517 15.48 9.70 -18.61
CA VAL A 517 16.51 10.55 -18.02
C VAL A 517 17.03 9.95 -16.72
N ASP A 518 18.25 10.30 -16.33
CA ASP A 518 18.85 9.84 -15.07
C ASP A 518 18.41 10.75 -13.92
N LEU A 519 17.32 10.38 -13.25
CA LEU A 519 16.72 11.18 -12.17
C LEU A 519 17.65 11.36 -10.96
N LEU A 520 18.58 10.43 -10.74
CA LEU A 520 19.50 10.53 -9.61
C LEU A 520 20.64 11.50 -9.94
N GLU A 521 21.10 11.51 -11.18
CA GLU A 521 22.07 12.47 -11.68
C GLU A 521 21.47 13.89 -11.75
N GLU A 522 20.22 14.02 -12.22
CA GLU A 522 19.49 15.30 -12.20
C GLU A 522 19.37 15.87 -10.78
N LEU A 523 19.02 15.00 -9.80
CA LEU A 523 18.98 15.40 -8.39
C LEU A 523 20.35 15.89 -7.91
N ASP A 524 21.43 15.13 -8.16
CA ASP A 524 22.79 15.46 -7.71
C ASP A 524 23.26 16.79 -8.32
N ASN A 525 23.07 16.97 -9.64
CA ASN A 525 23.41 18.20 -10.36
C ASN A 525 22.64 19.41 -9.80
N SER A 526 21.34 19.27 -9.56
CA SER A 526 20.51 20.33 -8.99
C SER A 526 20.95 20.72 -7.58
N LEU A 527 21.29 19.74 -6.74
CA LEU A 527 21.76 19.97 -5.37
C LEU A 527 23.10 20.69 -5.34
N ARG A 528 24.07 20.26 -6.17
CA ARG A 528 25.40 20.87 -6.29
C ARG A 528 25.32 22.30 -6.86
N HIS A 529 24.46 22.51 -7.84
CA HIS A 529 24.23 23.84 -8.41
C HIS A 529 23.62 24.81 -7.39
N SER A 530 22.64 24.35 -6.61
CA SER A 530 21.96 25.19 -5.62
C SER A 530 22.77 25.40 -4.33
N ASN A 531 23.82 24.60 -4.10
CA ASN A 531 24.63 24.63 -2.88
C ASN A 531 26.12 24.44 -3.19
N PRO A 532 26.75 25.35 -3.94
CA PRO A 532 28.14 25.17 -4.42
C PRO A 532 29.16 25.17 -3.28
N GLU A 533 28.78 25.65 -2.08
CA GLU A 533 29.63 25.67 -0.88
C GLU A 533 29.63 24.34 -0.10
N LEU A 534 28.75 23.38 -0.47
CA LEU A 534 28.62 22.11 0.24
C LEU A 534 29.25 20.95 -0.53
N GLU A 535 29.92 20.06 0.21
CA GLU A 535 30.44 18.82 -0.34
C GLU A 535 29.41 17.69 -0.24
N PHE A 536 28.91 17.22 -1.37
CA PHE A 536 27.99 16.08 -1.45
C PHE A 536 28.75 14.77 -1.72
N PRO A 537 28.21 13.63 -1.26
CA PRO A 537 28.77 12.32 -1.57
C PRO A 537 28.77 12.06 -3.09
N GLU A 538 29.61 11.14 -3.53
CA GLU A 538 29.58 10.66 -4.92
C GLU A 538 28.34 9.80 -5.18
N LEU A 539 27.84 9.84 -6.42
CA LEU A 539 26.75 8.99 -6.86
C LEU A 539 27.11 7.50 -6.69
N PRO A 540 26.16 6.65 -6.33
CA PRO A 540 26.40 5.21 -6.24
C PRO A 540 26.65 4.62 -7.64
N GLU A 541 27.41 3.52 -7.69
CA GLU A 541 27.61 2.77 -8.92
C GLU A 541 26.28 2.24 -9.47
N TYR A 542 26.05 2.46 -10.74
CA TYR A 542 24.90 1.93 -11.46
C TYR A 542 25.12 0.48 -11.91
N GLY A 543 23.99 -0.23 -12.12
CA GLY A 543 23.97 -1.47 -12.87
C GLY A 543 23.89 -1.26 -14.39
N THR A 544 23.53 -2.30 -15.11
CA THR A 544 23.42 -2.32 -16.58
C THR A 544 21.98 -2.44 -17.06
N PHE A 545 21.00 -2.51 -16.16
CA PHE A 545 19.58 -2.52 -16.53
C PHE A 545 19.20 -1.22 -17.25
N ASP A 546 18.54 -1.35 -18.39
CA ASP A 546 17.95 -0.21 -19.10
C ASP A 546 16.52 0.03 -18.57
N PRO A 547 16.28 1.09 -17.77
CA PRO A 547 14.97 1.36 -17.19
C PRO A 547 13.89 1.65 -18.23
N THR A 548 14.23 2.05 -19.44
CA THR A 548 13.24 2.29 -20.50
C THR A 548 12.57 1.01 -20.98
N THR A 549 13.15 -0.15 -20.69
CA THR A 549 12.59 -1.47 -21.04
C THR A 549 11.37 -1.84 -20.20
N VAL A 550 11.06 -1.09 -19.13
CA VAL A 550 9.83 -1.29 -18.31
C VAL A 550 8.56 -1.23 -19.16
N LYS A 551 8.58 -0.52 -20.29
CA LYS A 551 7.46 -0.47 -21.26
C LYS A 551 7.09 -1.85 -21.82
N HIS A 552 8.00 -2.83 -21.78
CA HIS A 552 7.79 -4.20 -22.23
C HIS A 552 7.47 -5.16 -21.08
N SER A 553 7.50 -4.71 -19.84
CA SER A 553 7.20 -5.58 -18.69
C SER A 553 5.70 -5.75 -18.50
N GLN A 554 5.21 -6.96 -18.76
CA GLN A 554 3.80 -7.31 -18.62
C GLN A 554 3.31 -7.30 -17.17
N TYR A 555 4.21 -7.56 -16.22
CA TYR A 555 3.91 -7.71 -14.79
C TYR A 555 4.41 -6.53 -13.95
N LEU A 556 4.80 -5.41 -14.57
CA LEU A 556 5.13 -4.17 -13.85
C LEU A 556 3.96 -3.73 -12.98
N PHE A 557 2.77 -3.72 -13.60
CA PHE A 557 1.45 -3.55 -12.97
C PHE A 557 0.53 -4.63 -13.50
N SER A 558 -0.17 -5.36 -12.62
CA SER A 558 -0.98 -6.49 -13.08
C SER A 558 -2.09 -6.88 -12.08
#